data_b6f0e2cb44c639625d9f1156af904577
#
_entry.id   b6f0e2cb44c639625d9f1156af904577
#
_cell.length_a   1.000
_cell.length_b   1.000
_cell.length_c   1.000
_cell.angle_alpha   90.00
_cell.angle_beta   90.00
_cell.angle_gamma   90.00
#
_symmetry.space_group_name_H-M   'P 1'
#
loop_
_entity.id
_entity.type
_entity.pdbx_description
1 polymer ?
#
loop_
_entity_poly.entity_id
_entity_poly.type
_entity_poly.pdbx_seq_one_letter_code
_entity_poly.pdbx_strand_id
1 'polypeptide(L)'
;MKKVELRTMEQTKYEIIKNLVDNNGNKHRAAIKLGITIRQVNRLIQIYKTYGKVGFIHGNRGRLPKKAISQNIKNKILELYKSKYFDANFKHFQELLEEYEHISISYTALYTLFRKDHILSPKVRKETIKQEKKIIKLAKKNKEKLSDGQKDLIVNNNILDKYDAHSRIPRLKYFGECLEMDACEDYWLGIDFGKITLHGAIDNATGTVCGLYFDKHETLNGYYHLFERIWRKYGVPAKFLTDNRTVFIYNGLKQKSMEKDTLTQFGYACHQLGVELVTTSIPEKKSRIERLWETLLSRLTVELRLAGINNIEDANEFLNTYTTKYNKRFALPVNYITSVFEMVDRNLINTTLSIISKRVFDKGCSIKYKNKTYLAYKGKQQINFCRNTKCLVIKTFDGRLLCNVDDELYQLVELEDKQKYSKNFDFEQQEKKKKYTGHIPPMTHPWKMASYQAYLLSNKRTEDYAYN
;
A
#
# COMPACT_ATOMS: atom_id res chain seq x y z
N MET A 1 -19.39 24.55 52.25
CA MET A 1 -20.38 23.64 51.60
C MET A 1 -20.09 23.56 50.12
N LYS A 2 -19.85 22.35 49.54
CA LYS A 2 -19.68 22.20 48.11
C LYS A 2 -20.98 22.52 47.36
N LYS A 3 -20.97 23.47 46.46
CA LYS A 3 -22.12 23.88 45.64
C LYS A 3 -22.59 22.68 44.82
N VAL A 4 -23.80 22.21 45.09
CA VAL A 4 -24.37 21.06 44.37
C VAL A 4 -24.85 21.53 43.00
N GLU A 5 -24.16 21.13 41.95
CA GLU A 5 -24.56 21.39 40.54
C GLU A 5 -25.40 20.22 40.03
N LEU A 6 -26.65 20.51 39.63
CA LEU A 6 -27.52 19.57 38.97
C LEU A 6 -27.43 19.72 37.44
N ARG A 7 -27.60 18.62 36.71
CA ARG A 7 -27.74 18.64 35.26
C ARG A 7 -29.13 19.20 34.88
N THR A 8 -29.29 19.70 33.66
CA THR A 8 -30.51 20.34 33.20
C THR A 8 -31.82 19.58 33.58
N MET A 9 -31.85 18.27 33.34
CA MET A 9 -33.02 17.44 33.65
C MET A 9 -33.19 17.21 35.16
N GLU A 10 -32.12 17.13 35.91
CA GLU A 10 -32.13 17.03 37.38
C GLU A 10 -32.60 18.34 38.02
N GLN A 11 -32.13 19.45 37.47
CA GLN A 11 -32.53 20.80 37.89
C GLN A 11 -34.04 21.05 37.64
N THR A 12 -34.52 20.71 36.45
CA THR A 12 -35.95 20.82 36.14
C THR A 12 -36.83 19.99 37.09
N LYS A 13 -36.42 18.75 37.39
CA LYS A 13 -37.13 17.92 38.38
C LYS A 13 -37.11 18.55 39.77
N TYR A 14 -35.98 19.04 40.21
CA TYR A 14 -35.83 19.70 41.48
C TYR A 14 -36.70 20.95 41.60
N GLU A 15 -36.70 21.82 40.59
CA GLU A 15 -37.49 23.07 40.60
C GLU A 15 -38.99 22.82 40.62
N ILE A 16 -39.47 21.89 39.81
CA ILE A 16 -40.91 21.54 39.80
C ILE A 16 -41.35 20.96 41.13
N ILE A 17 -40.57 20.06 41.73
CA ILE A 17 -40.91 19.45 43.03
C ILE A 17 -40.77 20.45 44.17
N LYS A 18 -39.75 21.30 44.13
CA LYS A 18 -39.59 22.39 45.09
C LYS A 18 -40.82 23.31 45.07
N ASN A 19 -41.20 23.83 43.91
CA ASN A 19 -42.36 24.67 43.77
C ASN A 19 -43.68 23.96 44.20
N LEU A 20 -43.78 22.65 43.97
CA LEU A 20 -44.90 21.84 44.37
C LEU A 20 -45.05 21.77 45.92
N VAL A 21 -43.90 21.59 46.59
CA VAL A 21 -43.86 21.46 48.06
C VAL A 21 -43.99 22.81 48.74
N ASP A 22 -43.25 23.84 48.28
CA ASP A 22 -43.17 25.14 48.92
C ASP A 22 -44.49 25.91 48.76
N ASN A 23 -45.21 25.72 47.67
CA ASN A 23 -46.46 26.46 47.34
C ASN A 23 -47.75 25.59 47.45
N ASN A 24 -47.68 24.42 48.08
CA ASN A 24 -48.80 23.46 48.21
C ASN A 24 -49.54 23.21 46.86
N GLY A 25 -48.73 23.02 45.81
CA GLY A 25 -49.24 22.93 44.41
C GLY A 25 -49.95 21.63 44.09
N ASN A 26 -50.44 21.50 42.87
CA ASN A 26 -51.17 20.33 42.41
C ASN A 26 -50.20 19.21 41.91
N LYS A 27 -50.27 18.04 42.56
CA LYS A 27 -49.45 16.87 42.18
C LYS A 27 -49.70 16.33 40.80
N HIS A 28 -50.95 16.38 40.33
CA HIS A 28 -51.32 15.97 38.95
C HIS A 28 -50.65 16.85 37.92
N ARG A 29 -50.60 18.15 38.12
CA ARG A 29 -49.93 19.12 37.26
C ARG A 29 -48.42 18.89 37.20
N ALA A 30 -47.82 18.56 38.34
CA ALA A 30 -46.38 18.18 38.40
C ALA A 30 -46.11 16.89 37.69
N ALA A 31 -46.97 15.88 37.79
CA ALA A 31 -46.86 14.62 37.08
C ALA A 31 -46.90 14.81 35.58
N ILE A 32 -47.84 15.62 35.06
CA ILE A 32 -47.93 15.97 33.65
C ILE A 32 -46.66 16.70 33.16
N LYS A 33 -46.22 17.73 33.91
CA LYS A 33 -45.02 18.49 33.51
C LYS A 33 -43.73 17.66 33.45
N LEU A 34 -43.62 16.65 34.32
CA LEU A 34 -42.47 15.78 34.41
C LEU A 34 -42.58 14.49 33.54
N GLY A 35 -43.77 14.21 33.00
CA GLY A 35 -44.04 12.96 32.26
C GLY A 35 -43.94 11.71 33.13
N ILE A 36 -44.30 11.79 34.42
CA ILE A 36 -44.14 10.69 35.41
C ILE A 36 -45.47 10.44 36.15
N THR A 37 -45.57 9.30 36.80
CA THR A 37 -46.75 8.94 37.59
C THR A 37 -46.82 9.72 38.92
N ILE A 38 -48.03 9.88 39.47
CA ILE A 38 -48.26 10.52 40.77
C ILE A 38 -47.47 9.82 41.88
N ARG A 39 -47.35 8.48 41.80
CA ARG A 39 -46.55 7.69 42.77
C ARG A 39 -45.07 8.13 42.71
N GLN A 40 -44.55 8.39 41.55
CA GLN A 40 -43.19 8.91 41.38
C GLN A 40 -43.06 10.34 41.90
N VAL A 41 -44.06 11.21 41.70
CA VAL A 41 -44.11 12.57 42.27
C VAL A 41 -44.05 12.46 43.79
N ASN A 42 -44.88 11.63 44.43
CA ASN A 42 -44.86 11.47 45.89
C ASN A 42 -43.48 10.97 46.37
N ARG A 43 -42.84 10.06 45.68
CA ARG A 43 -41.48 9.63 45.97
C ARG A 43 -40.47 10.79 45.90
N LEU A 44 -40.55 11.63 44.88
CA LEU A 44 -39.68 12.80 44.72
C LEU A 44 -39.93 13.85 45.79
N ILE A 45 -41.17 14.02 46.26
CA ILE A 45 -41.51 14.89 47.41
C ILE A 45 -40.80 14.39 48.69
N GLN A 46 -40.85 13.09 48.95
CA GLN A 46 -40.11 12.52 50.12
C GLN A 46 -38.63 12.73 49.97
N ILE A 47 -38.04 12.48 48.78
CA ILE A 47 -36.62 12.75 48.50
C ILE A 47 -36.26 14.21 48.74
N TYR A 48 -37.12 15.16 48.29
CA TYR A 48 -36.92 16.59 48.53
C TYR A 48 -36.92 16.94 50.01
N LYS A 49 -37.92 16.40 50.77
CA LYS A 49 -38.05 16.64 52.20
C LYS A 49 -36.85 16.07 53.01
N THR A 50 -36.30 14.90 52.60
CA THR A 50 -35.23 14.22 53.37
C THR A 50 -33.86 14.73 52.94
N TYR A 51 -33.58 14.89 51.64
CA TYR A 51 -32.24 15.14 51.10
C TYR A 51 -32.09 16.50 50.41
N GLY A 52 -33.16 17.25 50.29
CA GLY A 52 -33.15 18.55 49.57
C GLY A 52 -32.69 18.41 48.12
N LYS A 53 -31.85 19.36 47.71
CA LYS A 53 -31.28 19.42 46.34
C LYS A 53 -30.40 18.21 45.98
N VAL A 54 -29.69 17.69 46.96
CA VAL A 54 -28.75 16.54 46.74
C VAL A 54 -29.49 15.28 46.31
N GLY A 55 -30.71 15.06 46.76
CA GLY A 55 -31.50 13.87 46.41
C GLY A 55 -31.90 13.76 44.93
N PHE A 56 -31.75 14.85 44.17
CA PHE A 56 -32.07 14.87 42.74
C PHE A 56 -30.88 14.51 41.86
N ILE A 57 -29.69 14.31 42.44
CA ILE A 57 -28.54 13.81 41.69
C ILE A 57 -28.86 12.35 41.27
N HIS A 58 -28.72 12.05 39.96
CA HIS A 58 -29.00 10.72 39.46
C HIS A 58 -28.03 9.69 40.09
N GLY A 59 -28.56 8.62 40.71
CA GLY A 59 -27.77 7.63 41.44
C GLY A 59 -26.69 6.89 40.62
N ASN A 60 -26.76 6.91 39.29
CA ASN A 60 -25.71 6.39 38.44
C ASN A 60 -24.68 7.45 38.02
N ARG A 61 -24.76 8.68 38.57
CA ARG A 61 -23.81 9.72 38.24
C ARG A 61 -22.42 9.35 38.78
N GLY A 62 -21.45 9.22 37.86
CA GLY A 62 -20.08 8.81 38.22
C GLY A 62 -19.86 7.28 38.32
N ARG A 63 -20.91 6.46 38.19
CA ARG A 63 -20.77 5.01 38.21
C ARG A 63 -20.14 4.54 36.89
N LEU A 64 -19.01 3.85 37.00
CA LEU A 64 -18.40 3.19 35.85
C LEU A 64 -19.15 1.88 35.51
N PRO A 65 -19.42 1.62 34.24
CA PRO A 65 -19.98 0.33 33.82
C PRO A 65 -19.07 -0.82 34.25
N LYS A 66 -19.66 -2.00 34.60
CA LYS A 66 -18.86 -3.19 34.96
C LYS A 66 -17.86 -3.62 33.87
N LYS A 67 -18.14 -3.33 32.60
CA LYS A 67 -17.27 -3.60 31.45
C LYS A 67 -16.38 -2.41 31.06
N ALA A 68 -16.24 -1.39 31.93
CA ALA A 68 -15.39 -0.26 31.61
C ALA A 68 -13.91 -0.70 31.61
N ILE A 69 -13.20 -0.31 30.57
CA ILE A 69 -11.76 -0.56 30.44
C ILE A 69 -11.03 0.21 31.55
N SER A 70 -10.15 -0.48 32.28
CA SER A 70 -9.37 0.14 33.36
C SER A 70 -8.46 1.26 32.81
N GLN A 71 -8.14 2.23 33.66
CA GLN A 71 -7.29 3.37 33.26
C GLN A 71 -5.89 2.90 32.86
N ASN A 72 -5.34 1.87 33.52
CA ASN A 72 -4.04 1.30 33.20
C ASN A 72 -4.00 0.72 31.78
N ILE A 73 -5.05 -0.02 31.36
CA ILE A 73 -5.16 -0.56 29.99
C ILE A 73 -5.29 0.59 28.99
N LYS A 74 -6.05 1.64 29.28
CA LYS A 74 -6.16 2.80 28.39
C LYS A 74 -4.81 3.49 28.18
N ASN A 75 -4.06 3.71 29.26
CA ASN A 75 -2.73 4.33 29.20
C ASN A 75 -1.78 3.44 28.37
N LYS A 76 -1.77 2.12 28.60
CA LYS A 76 -0.97 1.18 27.83
C LYS A 76 -1.32 1.22 26.33
N ILE A 77 -2.60 1.28 25.97
CA ILE A 77 -3.05 1.39 24.57
C ILE A 77 -2.52 2.69 23.93
N LEU A 78 -2.60 3.81 24.64
CA LEU A 78 -2.11 5.10 24.15
C LEU A 78 -0.59 5.10 23.96
N GLU A 79 0.14 4.53 24.91
CA GLU A 79 1.59 4.38 24.83
C GLU A 79 2.02 3.49 23.66
N LEU A 80 1.40 2.32 23.52
CA LEU A 80 1.65 1.41 22.39
C LEU A 80 1.37 2.07 21.04
N TYR A 81 0.29 2.84 20.92
CA TYR A 81 0.01 3.56 19.69
C TYR A 81 1.06 4.62 19.39
N LYS A 82 1.48 5.41 20.37
CA LYS A 82 2.47 6.49 20.18
C LYS A 82 3.88 5.97 19.90
N SER A 83 4.27 4.83 20.48
CA SER A 83 5.63 4.30 20.39
C SER A 83 5.82 3.28 19.24
N LYS A 84 4.92 2.31 19.12
CA LYS A 84 5.10 1.14 18.24
C LYS A 84 4.21 1.14 17.00
N TYR A 85 2.96 1.62 17.12
CA TYR A 85 1.92 1.49 16.11
C TYR A 85 1.41 2.83 15.55
N PHE A 86 2.22 3.87 15.61
CA PHE A 86 1.85 5.26 15.32
C PHE A 86 1.36 5.47 13.86
N ASP A 87 1.79 4.63 12.95
CA ASP A 87 1.47 4.64 11.52
C ASP A 87 0.26 3.76 11.14
N ALA A 88 -0.25 2.95 12.07
CA ALA A 88 -1.40 2.09 11.85
C ALA A 88 -2.72 2.88 11.89
N ASN A 89 -3.64 2.62 10.94
CA ASN A 89 -5.01 3.13 11.07
C ASN A 89 -5.72 2.44 12.25
N PHE A 90 -6.71 3.11 12.86
CA PHE A 90 -7.36 2.64 14.10
C PHE A 90 -7.96 1.23 13.99
N LYS A 91 -8.46 0.84 12.81
CA LYS A 91 -9.00 -0.51 12.63
C LYS A 91 -7.90 -1.55 12.58
N HIS A 92 -6.80 -1.26 11.90
CA HIS A 92 -5.61 -2.11 11.87
C HIS A 92 -4.98 -2.20 13.25
N PHE A 93 -4.86 -1.07 13.95
CA PHE A 93 -4.33 -1.05 15.33
C PHE A 93 -5.15 -1.90 16.30
N GLN A 94 -6.50 -1.87 16.20
CA GLN A 94 -7.37 -2.76 16.98
C GLN A 94 -7.00 -4.23 16.78
N GLU A 95 -6.71 -4.61 15.56
CA GLU A 95 -6.35 -5.96 15.17
C GLU A 95 -4.97 -6.36 15.70
N LEU A 96 -4.00 -5.45 15.59
CA LEU A 96 -2.64 -5.63 16.12
C LEU A 96 -2.64 -5.74 17.65
N LEU A 97 -3.49 -4.99 18.35
CA LEU A 97 -3.67 -5.11 19.81
C LEU A 97 -4.16 -6.50 20.21
N GLU A 98 -5.09 -7.07 19.45
CA GLU A 98 -5.61 -8.42 19.72
C GLU A 98 -4.58 -9.49 19.39
N GLU A 99 -3.88 -9.35 18.25
CA GLU A 99 -2.94 -10.36 17.74
C GLU A 99 -1.62 -10.39 18.52
N TYR A 100 -1.02 -9.23 18.81
CA TYR A 100 0.33 -9.16 19.38
C TYR A 100 0.36 -8.79 20.87
N GLU A 101 -0.61 -8.00 21.33
CA GLU A 101 -0.63 -7.52 22.71
C GLU A 101 -1.69 -8.22 23.56
N HIS A 102 -2.50 -9.10 22.97
CA HIS A 102 -3.60 -9.85 23.60
C HIS A 102 -4.60 -8.93 24.32
N ILE A 103 -4.79 -7.70 23.80
CA ILE A 103 -5.74 -6.72 24.30
C ILE A 103 -6.96 -6.68 23.39
N SER A 104 -8.11 -7.19 23.87
CA SER A 104 -9.37 -7.10 23.14
C SER A 104 -10.11 -5.82 23.51
N ILE A 105 -10.36 -4.95 22.53
CA ILE A 105 -11.10 -3.70 22.67
C ILE A 105 -12.01 -3.48 21.47
N SER A 106 -13.24 -3.00 21.71
CA SER A 106 -14.12 -2.64 20.60
C SER A 106 -13.60 -1.40 19.86
N TYR A 107 -13.84 -1.35 18.53
CA TYR A 107 -13.46 -0.19 17.72
C TYR A 107 -14.04 1.13 18.24
N THR A 108 -15.30 1.11 18.68
CA THR A 108 -15.96 2.30 19.24
C THR A 108 -15.28 2.79 20.52
N ALA A 109 -14.86 1.87 21.41
CA ALA A 109 -14.15 2.24 22.63
C ALA A 109 -12.75 2.81 22.34
N LEU A 110 -12.02 2.19 21.39
CA LEU A 110 -10.73 2.67 20.92
C LEU A 110 -10.85 4.06 20.28
N TYR A 111 -11.82 4.23 19.37
CA TYR A 111 -12.10 5.50 18.72
C TYR A 111 -12.42 6.59 19.73
N THR A 112 -13.27 6.30 20.74
CA THR A 112 -13.62 7.25 21.79
C THR A 112 -12.42 7.62 22.66
N LEU A 113 -11.54 6.65 22.97
CA LEU A 113 -10.31 6.87 23.71
C LEU A 113 -9.40 7.85 22.94
N PHE A 114 -9.15 7.60 21.66
CA PHE A 114 -8.28 8.43 20.84
C PHE A 114 -8.85 9.82 20.58
N ARG A 115 -10.18 9.93 20.42
CA ARG A 115 -10.83 11.24 20.25
C ARG A 115 -10.71 12.13 21.47
N LYS A 116 -10.67 11.56 22.68
CA LYS A 116 -10.44 12.34 23.92
C LYS A 116 -9.04 12.96 23.95
N ASP A 117 -8.05 12.25 23.42
CA ASP A 117 -6.66 12.71 23.36
C ASP A 117 -6.33 13.42 22.03
N HIS A 118 -7.37 13.73 21.21
CA HIS A 118 -7.25 14.39 19.89
C HIS A 118 -6.32 13.66 18.92
N ILE A 119 -6.13 12.34 19.11
CA ILE A 119 -5.39 11.51 18.18
C ILE A 119 -6.28 11.17 16.99
N LEU A 120 -5.77 11.40 15.78
CA LEU A 120 -6.44 11.10 14.53
C LEU A 120 -5.80 9.89 13.84
N SER A 121 -6.64 9.09 13.14
CA SER A 121 -6.13 8.02 12.29
C SER A 121 -5.39 8.59 11.07
N PRO A 122 -4.33 7.94 10.57
CA PRO A 122 -3.69 8.34 9.32
C PRO A 122 -4.66 8.46 8.12
N LYS A 123 -5.74 7.67 8.11
CA LYS A 123 -6.83 7.73 7.11
C LYS A 123 -8.08 8.47 7.59
N VAL A 124 -7.92 9.62 8.20
CA VAL A 124 -9.06 10.40 8.70
C VAL A 124 -9.79 11.16 7.58
N ARG A 125 -11.12 11.30 7.70
CA ARG A 125 -11.94 12.05 6.73
C ARG A 125 -11.70 13.56 6.83
N LYS A 126 -11.78 14.27 5.71
CA LYS A 126 -11.62 15.75 5.64
C LYS A 126 -12.53 16.50 6.61
N GLU A 127 -13.79 16.09 6.73
CA GLU A 127 -14.74 16.73 7.64
C GLU A 127 -14.28 16.63 9.09
N THR A 128 -13.72 15.49 9.50
CA THR A 128 -13.19 15.32 10.86
C THR A 128 -12.05 16.28 11.11
N ILE A 129 -11.12 16.45 10.16
CA ILE A 129 -10.03 17.40 10.25
C ILE A 129 -10.53 18.83 10.32
N LYS A 130 -11.53 19.16 9.49
CA LYS A 130 -12.15 20.49 9.49
C LYS A 130 -12.80 20.82 10.83
N GLN A 131 -13.46 19.83 11.46
CA GLN A 131 -14.01 19.97 12.80
C GLN A 131 -12.92 20.17 13.88
N GLU A 132 -11.85 19.36 13.85
CA GLU A 132 -10.72 19.52 14.77
C GLU A 132 -10.04 20.87 14.62
N LYS A 133 -9.83 21.34 13.38
CA LYS A 133 -9.31 22.70 13.11
C LYS A 133 -10.17 23.79 13.72
N LYS A 134 -11.52 23.63 13.71
CA LYS A 134 -12.43 24.57 14.37
C LYS A 134 -12.25 24.55 15.89
N ILE A 135 -12.16 23.35 16.49
CA ILE A 135 -11.94 23.18 17.93
C ILE A 135 -10.61 23.81 18.36
N ILE A 136 -9.52 23.54 17.62
CA ILE A 136 -8.21 24.14 17.87
C ILE A 136 -8.25 25.67 17.79
N LYS A 137 -8.96 26.20 16.76
CA LYS A 137 -9.10 27.65 16.60
C LYS A 137 -9.86 28.30 17.78
N LEU A 138 -10.90 27.62 18.28
CA LEU A 138 -11.64 28.07 19.47
C LEU A 138 -10.78 27.99 20.74
N ALA A 139 -10.05 26.88 20.95
CA ALA A 139 -9.15 26.72 22.09
C ALA A 139 -8.05 27.79 22.11
N LYS A 140 -7.45 28.10 20.94
CA LYS A 140 -6.49 29.20 20.81
C LYS A 140 -7.10 30.55 21.15
N LYS A 141 -8.36 30.81 20.70
CA LYS A 141 -9.08 32.05 21.00
C LYS A 141 -9.34 32.18 22.49
N ASN A 142 -9.65 31.07 23.19
CA ASN A 142 -9.93 31.01 24.61
C ASN A 142 -8.65 30.91 25.48
N LYS A 143 -7.45 30.93 24.87
CA LYS A 143 -6.15 30.75 25.56
C LYS A 143 -6.04 29.44 26.33
N GLU A 144 -6.74 28.39 25.90
CA GLU A 144 -6.65 27.05 26.45
C GLU A 144 -5.36 26.34 25.99
N LYS A 145 -4.79 25.48 26.85
CA LYS A 145 -3.62 24.67 26.48
C LYS A 145 -4.05 23.61 25.43
N LEU A 146 -3.36 23.56 24.29
CA LEU A 146 -3.57 22.54 23.27
C LEU A 146 -2.99 21.21 23.72
N SER A 147 -3.71 20.10 23.46
CA SER A 147 -3.18 18.75 23.65
C SER A 147 -2.09 18.44 22.61
N ASP A 148 -1.26 17.42 22.88
CA ASP A 148 -0.18 17.02 21.96
C ASP A 148 -0.74 16.58 20.60
N GLY A 149 -1.84 15.81 20.58
CA GLY A 149 -2.52 15.46 19.34
C GLY A 149 -3.05 16.65 18.53
N GLN A 150 -3.47 17.74 19.20
CA GLN A 150 -3.85 18.98 18.51
C GLN A 150 -2.65 19.72 17.91
N LYS A 151 -1.48 19.67 18.57
CA LYS A 151 -0.22 20.21 18.03
C LYS A 151 0.23 19.43 16.81
N ASP A 152 0.20 18.09 16.88
CA ASP A 152 0.54 17.21 15.76
C ASP A 152 -0.38 17.44 14.54
N LEU A 153 -1.67 17.67 14.78
CA LEU A 153 -2.63 17.97 13.70
C LEU A 153 -2.32 19.30 12.99
N ILE A 154 -1.73 20.27 13.69
CA ILE A 154 -1.31 21.55 13.11
C ILE A 154 -0.09 21.36 12.18
N VAL A 155 0.83 20.46 12.58
CA VAL A 155 2.06 20.18 11.82
C VAL A 155 1.77 19.33 10.59
N ASN A 156 0.91 18.32 10.70
CA ASN A 156 0.63 17.34 9.64
C ASN A 156 -0.53 17.77 8.72
N ASN A 157 -0.38 18.89 8.02
CA ASN A 157 -1.44 19.45 7.17
C ASN A 157 -1.67 18.73 5.82
N ASN A 158 -0.93 17.67 5.50
CA ASN A 158 -0.99 16.96 4.22
C ASN A 158 -1.94 15.76 4.27
N ILE A 159 -3.23 16.02 4.13
CA ILE A 159 -4.22 14.97 3.89
C ILE A 159 -4.87 15.17 2.52
N LEU A 160 -4.67 14.14 1.71
CA LEU A 160 -5.03 14.06 0.32
C LEU A 160 -6.52 14.30 0.04
N ASP A 161 -6.74 15.10 -1.01
CA ASP A 161 -8.02 15.34 -1.62
C ASP A 161 -8.32 14.28 -2.67
N LYS A 162 -9.41 13.54 -2.52
CA LYS A 162 -10.29 13.12 -3.61
C LYS A 162 -11.32 12.05 -3.18
N TYR A 163 -12.58 12.32 -3.39
CA TYR A 163 -13.59 11.28 -3.59
C TYR A 163 -14.61 11.80 -4.59
N ASP A 164 -14.53 11.30 -5.83
CA ASP A 164 -15.61 11.36 -6.79
C ASP A 164 -16.46 10.10 -6.67
N ALA A 165 -17.76 10.24 -6.76
CA ALA A 165 -18.69 9.11 -6.74
C ALA A 165 -18.71 8.45 -8.13
N HIS A 166 -17.98 7.32 -8.27
CA HIS A 166 -17.96 6.54 -9.51
C HIS A 166 -19.02 5.43 -9.48
N SER A 167 -19.60 5.11 -10.65
CA SER A 167 -20.50 3.99 -10.81
C SER A 167 -19.78 2.68 -10.50
N ARG A 168 -20.42 1.81 -9.69
CA ARG A 168 -19.84 0.52 -9.32
C ARG A 168 -19.92 -0.47 -10.49
N ILE A 169 -18.77 -0.99 -10.92
CA ILE A 169 -18.72 -2.10 -11.87
C ILE A 169 -19.11 -3.38 -11.11
N PRO A 170 -20.10 -4.17 -11.60
CA PRO A 170 -20.49 -5.41 -10.96
C PRO A 170 -19.34 -6.42 -10.93
N ARG A 171 -19.36 -7.34 -9.96
CA ARG A 171 -18.38 -8.42 -9.87
C ARG A 171 -18.64 -9.45 -10.97
N LEU A 172 -17.56 -10.06 -11.47
CA LEU A 172 -17.64 -11.23 -12.31
C LEU A 172 -18.14 -12.45 -11.51
N LYS A 173 -18.50 -13.51 -12.21
CA LYS A 173 -19.18 -14.67 -11.60
C LYS A 173 -18.23 -15.75 -11.13
N TYR A 174 -17.11 -15.95 -11.86
CA TYR A 174 -16.23 -17.10 -11.65
C TYR A 174 -14.90 -16.67 -11.08
N PHE A 175 -14.36 -17.49 -10.16
CA PHE A 175 -13.04 -17.29 -9.61
C PHE A 175 -11.97 -17.61 -10.66
N GLY A 176 -11.08 -16.65 -10.95
CA GLY A 176 -10.06 -16.77 -12.01
C GLY A 176 -10.53 -16.33 -13.40
N GLU A 177 -11.78 -15.84 -13.55
CA GLU A 177 -12.30 -15.34 -14.81
C GLU A 177 -11.52 -14.08 -15.27
N CYS A 178 -11.20 -13.17 -14.35
CA CYS A 178 -10.38 -12.01 -14.66
C CYS A 178 -9.57 -11.60 -13.43
N LEU A 179 -8.27 -11.55 -13.57
CA LEU A 179 -7.37 -10.96 -12.58
C LEU A 179 -6.97 -9.54 -13.00
N GLU A 180 -7.27 -8.56 -12.16
CA GLU A 180 -6.72 -7.22 -12.31
C GLU A 180 -5.26 -7.26 -11.83
N MET A 181 -4.32 -6.88 -12.70
CA MET A 181 -2.89 -6.95 -12.45
C MET A 181 -2.26 -5.56 -12.64
N ASP A 182 -1.40 -5.18 -11.70
CA ASP A 182 -0.76 -3.88 -11.70
C ASP A 182 0.49 -3.90 -10.80
N ALA A 183 1.25 -2.80 -10.81
CA ALA A 183 2.41 -2.60 -9.96
C ALA A 183 2.33 -1.25 -9.25
N CYS A 184 2.76 -1.22 -7.99
CA CYS A 184 2.77 -0.03 -7.16
C CYS A 184 4.17 0.23 -6.61
N GLU A 185 4.76 1.36 -7.00
CA GLU A 185 6.05 1.81 -6.49
C GLU A 185 5.86 2.72 -5.28
N ASP A 186 6.45 2.35 -4.14
CA ASP A 186 6.40 3.14 -2.92
C ASP A 186 7.54 2.77 -1.95
N TYR A 187 7.65 3.46 -0.82
CA TYR A 187 8.59 3.20 0.28
C TYR A 187 8.13 2.03 1.17
N TRP A 188 7.93 0.85 0.57
CA TRP A 188 7.38 -0.33 1.24
C TRP A 188 8.19 -0.81 2.45
N LEU A 189 9.53 -0.69 2.39
CA LEU A 189 10.46 -1.07 3.45
C LEU A 189 11.01 0.14 4.22
N GLY A 190 10.37 1.30 4.09
CA GLY A 190 10.77 2.54 4.73
C GLY A 190 11.56 3.48 3.81
N ILE A 191 11.67 4.74 4.24
CA ILE A 191 12.29 5.81 3.44
C ILE A 191 13.78 5.55 3.22
N ASP A 192 14.47 5.00 4.23
CA ASP A 192 15.92 4.75 4.18
C ASP A 192 16.29 3.65 3.16
N PHE A 193 15.38 2.70 2.92
CA PHE A 193 15.58 1.66 1.90
C PHE A 193 15.38 2.20 0.48
N GLY A 194 14.58 3.24 0.33
CA GLY A 194 14.18 3.79 -0.96
C GLY A 194 12.91 3.14 -1.52
N LYS A 195 12.55 3.56 -2.72
CA LYS A 195 11.36 3.03 -3.40
C LYS A 195 11.63 1.67 -4.02
N ILE A 196 10.70 0.76 -3.84
CA ILE A 196 10.64 -0.55 -4.52
C ILE A 196 9.24 -0.77 -5.06
N THR A 197 9.11 -1.71 -5.98
CA THR A 197 7.85 -1.99 -6.67
C THR A 197 7.22 -3.28 -6.18
N LEU A 198 5.97 -3.21 -5.79
CA LEU A 198 5.13 -4.36 -5.48
C LEU A 198 4.24 -4.68 -6.69
N HIS A 199 4.46 -5.84 -7.31
CA HIS A 199 3.58 -6.39 -8.35
C HIS A 199 2.45 -7.16 -7.68
N GLY A 200 1.23 -7.01 -8.16
CA GLY A 200 0.07 -7.66 -7.56
C GLY A 200 -1.02 -8.04 -8.54
N ALA A 201 -1.76 -9.07 -8.19
CA ALA A 201 -2.94 -9.52 -8.93
C ALA A 201 -4.09 -9.84 -7.98
N ILE A 202 -5.26 -9.30 -8.28
CA ILE A 202 -6.49 -9.48 -7.50
C ILE A 202 -7.60 -10.01 -8.40
N ASP A 203 -8.30 -11.03 -7.92
CA ASP A 203 -9.45 -11.59 -8.64
C ASP A 203 -10.65 -10.64 -8.59
N ASN A 204 -11.26 -10.41 -9.76
CA ASN A 204 -12.39 -9.49 -9.87
C ASN A 204 -13.66 -10.05 -9.21
N ALA A 205 -13.90 -11.35 -9.26
CA ALA A 205 -15.09 -11.96 -8.70
C ALA A 205 -15.10 -11.96 -7.17
N THR A 206 -14.01 -12.43 -6.56
CA THR A 206 -13.93 -12.69 -5.11
C THR A 206 -13.23 -11.56 -4.34
N GLY A 207 -12.37 -10.80 -5.01
CA GLY A 207 -11.43 -9.89 -4.34
C GLY A 207 -10.28 -10.62 -3.65
N THR A 208 -10.02 -11.88 -4.02
CA THR A 208 -8.87 -12.65 -3.55
C THR A 208 -7.60 -12.10 -4.17
N VAL A 209 -6.62 -11.77 -3.36
CA VAL A 209 -5.26 -11.48 -3.82
C VAL A 209 -4.63 -12.81 -4.23
N CYS A 210 -4.45 -13.00 -5.54
CA CYS A 210 -3.93 -14.23 -6.09
C CYS A 210 -2.41 -14.31 -6.05
N GLY A 211 -1.73 -13.16 -6.09
CA GLY A 211 -0.29 -13.08 -5.97
C GLY A 211 0.19 -11.67 -5.62
N LEU A 212 1.34 -11.61 -4.96
CA LEU A 212 2.11 -10.39 -4.68
C LEU A 212 3.59 -10.71 -4.83
N TYR A 213 4.38 -9.79 -5.40
CA TYR A 213 5.83 -9.97 -5.56
C TYR A 213 6.56 -8.62 -5.55
N PHE A 214 7.58 -8.48 -4.70
CA PHE A 214 8.46 -7.31 -4.68
C PHE A 214 9.62 -7.47 -5.66
N ASP A 215 9.90 -6.41 -6.41
CA ASP A 215 11.12 -6.24 -7.21
C ASP A 215 11.66 -4.81 -7.00
N LYS A 216 12.90 -4.56 -7.40
CA LYS A 216 13.51 -3.21 -7.33
C LYS A 216 12.75 -2.19 -8.16
N HIS A 217 12.30 -2.61 -9.34
CA HIS A 217 11.56 -1.78 -10.30
C HIS A 217 10.42 -2.58 -10.91
N GLU A 218 9.53 -1.91 -11.62
CA GLU A 218 8.54 -2.59 -12.43
C GLU A 218 9.21 -3.24 -13.65
N THR A 219 9.25 -4.58 -13.66
CA THR A 219 9.97 -5.35 -14.66
C THR A 219 9.11 -6.51 -15.19
N LEU A 220 9.44 -6.97 -16.40
CA LEU A 220 8.88 -8.22 -16.95
C LEU A 220 9.15 -9.41 -16.00
N ASN A 221 10.34 -9.45 -15.40
CA ASN A 221 10.71 -10.50 -14.45
C ASN A 221 9.81 -10.48 -13.21
N GLY A 222 9.48 -9.30 -12.68
CA GLY A 222 8.55 -9.15 -11.56
C GLY A 222 7.17 -9.70 -11.89
N TYR A 223 6.66 -9.43 -13.09
CA TYR A 223 5.38 -10.00 -13.55
C TYR A 223 5.44 -11.50 -13.79
N TYR A 224 6.57 -12.05 -14.24
CA TYR A 224 6.74 -13.49 -14.36
C TYR A 224 6.76 -14.20 -13.00
N HIS A 225 7.43 -13.64 -12.00
CA HIS A 225 7.37 -14.15 -10.63
C HIS A 225 5.97 -14.05 -10.03
N LEU A 226 5.26 -12.96 -10.30
CA LEU A 226 3.86 -12.83 -9.91
C LEU A 226 3.00 -13.92 -10.55
N PHE A 227 3.14 -14.16 -11.86
CA PHE A 227 2.38 -15.18 -12.59
C PHE A 227 2.71 -16.59 -12.07
N GLU A 228 3.98 -16.90 -11.83
CA GLU A 228 4.40 -18.18 -11.25
C GLU A 228 3.77 -18.43 -9.88
N ARG A 229 3.68 -17.42 -9.02
CA ARG A 229 3.01 -17.53 -7.72
C ARG A 229 1.50 -17.80 -7.88
N ILE A 230 0.85 -17.16 -8.84
CA ILE A 230 -0.57 -17.38 -9.14
C ILE A 230 -0.77 -18.83 -9.61
N TRP A 231 0.01 -19.25 -10.61
CA TRP A 231 -0.06 -20.58 -11.17
C TRP A 231 0.17 -21.66 -10.12
N ARG A 232 1.20 -21.52 -9.29
CA ARG A 232 1.55 -22.50 -8.26
C ARG A 232 0.42 -22.75 -7.26
N LYS A 233 -0.35 -21.71 -6.96
CA LYS A 233 -1.39 -21.76 -5.94
C LYS A 233 -2.79 -22.06 -6.49
N TYR A 234 -3.10 -21.51 -7.64
CA TYR A 234 -4.45 -21.55 -8.20
C TYR A 234 -4.53 -22.15 -9.61
N GLY A 235 -3.47 -22.07 -10.39
CA GLY A 235 -3.44 -22.36 -11.80
C GLY A 235 -3.37 -21.12 -12.69
N VAL A 236 -3.62 -21.29 -13.97
CA VAL A 236 -3.62 -20.24 -14.99
C VAL A 236 -5.03 -19.63 -15.08
N PRO A 237 -5.21 -18.30 -14.97
CA PRO A 237 -6.52 -17.65 -15.07
C PRO A 237 -6.98 -17.56 -16.54
N ALA A 238 -8.27 -17.30 -16.75
CA ALA A 238 -8.78 -17.10 -18.11
C ALA A 238 -8.34 -15.75 -18.71
N LYS A 239 -8.22 -14.70 -17.87
CA LYS A 239 -7.91 -13.33 -18.33
C LYS A 239 -7.07 -12.54 -17.35
N PHE A 240 -6.13 -11.73 -17.88
CA PHE A 240 -5.51 -10.61 -17.17
C PHE A 240 -6.04 -9.28 -17.69
N LEU A 241 -6.33 -8.36 -16.78
CA LEU A 241 -6.66 -6.96 -17.05
C LEU A 241 -5.56 -6.07 -16.48
N THR A 242 -4.86 -5.34 -17.36
CA THR A 242 -3.70 -4.51 -17.03
C THR A 242 -3.87 -3.08 -17.56
N ASP A 243 -2.92 -2.21 -17.26
CA ASP A 243 -2.80 -0.91 -17.92
C ASP A 243 -2.07 -1.01 -19.26
N ASN A 244 -1.97 0.14 -19.96
CA ASN A 244 -1.34 0.23 -21.27
C ASN A 244 0.20 0.40 -21.19
N ARG A 245 0.89 -0.30 -20.29
CA ARG A 245 2.35 -0.23 -20.16
C ARG A 245 3.06 -1.02 -21.25
N THR A 246 4.31 -0.64 -21.52
CA THR A 246 5.16 -1.27 -22.57
C THR A 246 5.45 -2.75 -22.32
N VAL A 247 5.32 -3.23 -21.10
CA VAL A 247 5.41 -4.66 -20.77
C VAL A 247 4.26 -5.45 -21.38
N PHE A 248 3.07 -4.83 -21.49
CA PHE A 248 1.85 -5.47 -21.96
C PHE A 248 1.51 -5.13 -23.40
N ILE A 249 1.82 -3.90 -23.84
CA ILE A 249 1.53 -3.42 -25.21
C ILE A 249 2.82 -2.94 -25.87
N TYR A 250 2.98 -3.30 -27.14
CA TYR A 250 4.04 -2.76 -27.97
C TYR A 250 3.63 -1.39 -28.54
N ASN A 251 4.17 -0.31 -27.97
CA ASN A 251 3.96 1.06 -28.44
C ASN A 251 5.02 1.46 -29.50
N GLY A 252 5.17 0.68 -30.56
CA GLY A 252 6.08 0.97 -31.67
C GLY A 252 5.59 2.14 -32.52
N LEU A 253 5.77 3.39 -32.07
CA LEU A 253 5.38 4.60 -32.81
C LEU A 253 6.21 4.90 -34.07
N LYS A 254 7.20 4.06 -34.44
CA LYS A 254 8.13 4.38 -35.56
C LYS A 254 8.14 3.39 -36.73
N GLN A 255 7.44 2.28 -36.67
CA GLN A 255 7.26 1.42 -37.84
C GLN A 255 5.81 0.95 -37.90
N LYS A 256 5.03 1.59 -38.78
CA LYS A 256 3.85 0.99 -39.35
C LYS A 256 4.31 -0.18 -40.23
N SER A 257 4.81 -1.26 -39.62
CA SER A 257 4.88 -2.55 -40.32
C SER A 257 3.46 -3.06 -40.41
N MET A 258 3.12 -3.56 -41.60
CA MET A 258 1.78 -4.12 -41.92
C MET A 258 1.41 -5.36 -41.07
N GLU A 259 2.27 -5.82 -40.19
CA GLU A 259 2.03 -6.93 -39.27
C GLU A 259 1.44 -6.39 -37.95
N LYS A 260 0.11 -6.51 -37.82
CA LYS A 260 -0.67 -6.06 -36.67
C LYS A 260 -0.45 -6.88 -35.38
N ASP A 261 0.41 -7.88 -35.37
CA ASP A 261 0.49 -8.92 -34.33
C ASP A 261 1.83 -8.96 -33.59
N THR A 262 2.42 -7.82 -33.27
CA THR A 262 3.59 -7.81 -32.40
C THR A 262 3.17 -7.92 -30.93
N LEU A 263 3.13 -9.14 -30.42
CA LEU A 263 2.96 -9.39 -29.01
C LEU A 263 4.22 -9.00 -28.23
N THR A 264 4.05 -8.41 -27.04
CA THR A 264 5.14 -8.29 -26.07
C THR A 264 5.55 -9.68 -25.56
N GLN A 265 6.71 -9.81 -24.91
CA GLN A 265 7.11 -11.10 -24.33
C GLN A 265 6.09 -11.62 -23.32
N PHE A 266 5.48 -10.73 -22.52
CA PHE A 266 4.41 -11.10 -21.59
C PHE A 266 3.13 -11.52 -22.34
N GLY A 267 2.75 -10.78 -23.37
CA GLY A 267 1.61 -11.11 -24.22
C GLY A 267 1.78 -12.44 -24.92
N TYR A 268 2.98 -12.74 -25.40
CA TYR A 268 3.29 -14.04 -26.01
C TYR A 268 3.17 -15.19 -24.99
N ALA A 269 3.69 -15.00 -23.77
CA ALA A 269 3.56 -15.98 -22.70
C ALA A 269 2.08 -16.23 -22.35
N CYS A 270 1.28 -15.17 -22.23
CA CYS A 270 -0.17 -15.29 -22.02
C CYS A 270 -0.84 -16.08 -23.14
N HIS A 271 -0.53 -15.76 -24.41
CA HIS A 271 -1.10 -16.45 -25.58
C HIS A 271 -0.77 -17.94 -25.58
N GLN A 272 0.49 -18.31 -25.27
CA GLN A 272 0.89 -19.73 -25.18
C GLN A 272 0.18 -20.49 -24.07
N LEU A 273 -0.20 -19.83 -22.98
CA LEU A 273 -0.91 -20.41 -21.84
C LEU A 273 -2.44 -20.29 -21.96
N GLY A 274 -2.95 -19.81 -23.09
CA GLY A 274 -4.39 -19.63 -23.29
C GLY A 274 -5.02 -18.51 -22.46
N VAL A 275 -4.22 -17.57 -21.95
CA VAL A 275 -4.68 -16.44 -21.15
C VAL A 275 -4.97 -15.23 -22.05
N GLU A 276 -6.18 -14.69 -21.95
CA GLU A 276 -6.52 -13.43 -22.62
C GLU A 276 -5.86 -12.26 -21.89
N LEU A 277 -5.03 -11.48 -22.58
CA LEU A 277 -4.45 -10.25 -22.04
C LEU A 277 -5.24 -9.04 -22.54
N VAL A 278 -5.95 -8.37 -21.67
CA VAL A 278 -6.72 -7.16 -21.95
C VAL A 278 -6.07 -5.97 -21.27
N THR A 279 -5.86 -4.90 -22.00
CA THR A 279 -5.31 -3.66 -21.47
C THR A 279 -6.34 -2.55 -21.49
N THR A 280 -6.26 -1.64 -20.54
CA THR A 280 -7.19 -0.51 -20.44
C THR A 280 -6.49 0.76 -19.96
N SER A 281 -6.87 1.90 -20.53
CA SER A 281 -6.50 3.23 -20.02
C SER A 281 -7.53 3.80 -19.04
N ILE A 282 -8.62 3.07 -18.79
CA ILE A 282 -9.74 3.54 -17.97
C ILE A 282 -9.53 3.06 -16.53
N PRO A 283 -9.21 3.96 -15.56
CA PRO A 283 -8.93 3.60 -14.17
C PRO A 283 -10.08 2.85 -13.50
N GLU A 284 -11.33 3.23 -13.79
CA GLU A 284 -12.52 2.63 -13.16
C GLU A 284 -12.63 1.12 -13.42
N LYS A 285 -12.09 0.64 -14.54
CA LYS A 285 -12.05 -0.79 -14.87
C LYS A 285 -11.12 -1.59 -13.97
N LYS A 286 -10.11 -0.93 -13.35
CA LYS A 286 -9.12 -1.54 -12.43
C LYS A 286 -9.33 -1.11 -10.98
N SER A 287 -10.53 -0.74 -10.61
CA SER A 287 -10.83 -0.16 -9.29
C SER A 287 -10.56 -1.10 -8.10
N ARG A 288 -10.42 -2.41 -8.32
CA ARG A 288 -10.13 -3.37 -7.24
C ARG A 288 -8.67 -3.38 -6.88
N ILE A 289 -7.79 -3.39 -7.90
CA ILE A 289 -6.34 -3.35 -7.67
C ILE A 289 -5.93 -2.00 -7.05
N GLU A 290 -6.56 -0.88 -7.45
CA GLU A 290 -6.33 0.43 -6.84
C GLU A 290 -6.69 0.45 -5.35
N ARG A 291 -7.85 -0.12 -4.98
CA ARG A 291 -8.25 -0.27 -3.57
C ARG A 291 -7.35 -1.23 -2.81
N LEU A 292 -6.81 -2.25 -3.48
CA LEU A 292 -5.81 -3.13 -2.90
C LEU A 292 -4.57 -2.32 -2.50
N TRP A 293 -4.05 -1.48 -3.40
CA TRP A 293 -2.90 -0.63 -3.12
C TRP A 293 -3.13 0.29 -1.93
N GLU A 294 -4.26 0.99 -1.88
CA GLU A 294 -4.63 1.81 -0.73
C GLU A 294 -4.64 1.02 0.59
N THR A 295 -5.15 -0.21 0.55
CA THR A 295 -5.21 -1.06 1.74
C THR A 295 -3.83 -1.55 2.13
N LEU A 296 -3.02 -2.02 1.17
CA LEU A 296 -1.68 -2.53 1.42
C LEU A 296 -0.74 -1.42 1.91
N LEU A 297 -0.75 -0.23 1.30
CA LEU A 297 0.05 0.91 1.77
C LEU A 297 -0.24 1.28 3.21
N SER A 298 -1.47 1.10 3.68
CA SER A 298 -1.83 1.42 5.07
C SER A 298 -1.64 0.27 6.06
N ARG A 299 -1.31 -0.94 5.61
CA ARG A 299 -1.21 -2.13 6.47
C ARG A 299 0.10 -2.90 6.28
N LEU A 300 0.45 -3.24 5.04
CA LEU A 300 1.60 -4.08 4.75
C LEU A 300 2.91 -3.40 5.19
N THR A 301 3.05 -2.08 4.97
CA THR A 301 4.21 -1.30 5.44
C THR A 301 4.40 -1.39 6.95
N VAL A 302 3.31 -1.32 7.70
CA VAL A 302 3.32 -1.46 9.17
C VAL A 302 3.75 -2.88 9.57
N GLU A 303 3.18 -3.90 8.94
CA GLU A 303 3.47 -5.30 9.28
C GLU A 303 4.90 -5.70 8.88
N LEU A 304 5.42 -5.22 7.74
CA LEU A 304 6.82 -5.43 7.35
C LEU A 304 7.79 -4.81 8.37
N ARG A 305 7.50 -3.57 8.81
CA ARG A 305 8.29 -2.89 9.84
C ARG A 305 8.25 -3.63 11.17
N LEU A 306 7.08 -4.10 11.60
CA LEU A 306 6.93 -4.86 12.86
C LEU A 306 7.66 -6.21 12.80
N ALA A 307 7.72 -6.83 11.63
CA ALA A 307 8.46 -8.07 11.39
C ALA A 307 9.99 -7.84 11.26
N GLY A 308 10.45 -6.57 11.26
CA GLY A 308 11.87 -6.25 11.13
C GLY A 308 12.46 -6.53 9.74
N ILE A 309 11.61 -6.57 8.71
CA ILE A 309 12.02 -6.91 7.34
C ILE A 309 12.63 -5.68 6.67
N ASN A 310 13.86 -5.84 6.17
CA ASN A 310 14.65 -4.75 5.58
C ASN A 310 15.30 -5.12 4.23
N ASN A 311 14.92 -6.25 3.62
CA ASN A 311 15.38 -6.65 2.29
C ASN A 311 14.22 -7.22 1.46
N ILE A 312 14.41 -7.30 0.14
CA ILE A 312 13.36 -7.73 -0.81
C ILE A 312 13.10 -9.24 -0.71
N GLU A 313 14.12 -10.01 -0.45
CA GLU A 313 14.06 -11.47 -0.38
C GLU A 313 13.15 -11.91 0.77
N ASP A 314 13.42 -11.44 1.99
CA ASP A 314 12.61 -11.71 3.18
C ASP A 314 11.19 -11.14 3.04
N ALA A 315 11.06 -9.95 2.41
CA ALA A 315 9.76 -9.36 2.12
C ALA A 315 8.94 -10.27 1.19
N ASN A 316 9.57 -10.87 0.18
CA ASN A 316 8.92 -11.81 -0.72
C ASN A 316 8.50 -13.11 -0.04
N GLU A 317 9.26 -13.59 0.94
CA GLU A 317 8.87 -14.74 1.76
C GLU A 317 7.69 -14.40 2.68
N PHE A 318 7.74 -13.25 3.35
CA PHE A 318 6.68 -12.75 4.19
C PHE A 318 5.33 -12.62 3.45
N LEU A 319 5.35 -12.20 2.18
CA LEU A 319 4.13 -12.09 1.38
C LEU A 319 3.34 -13.38 1.25
N ASN A 320 3.97 -14.56 1.35
CA ASN A 320 3.26 -15.84 1.25
C ASN A 320 2.28 -16.03 2.42
N THR A 321 2.73 -15.73 3.63
CA THR A 321 1.91 -15.80 4.85
C THR A 321 0.93 -14.63 4.93
N TYR A 322 1.40 -13.43 4.62
CA TYR A 322 0.59 -12.22 4.63
C TYR A 322 -0.60 -12.30 3.66
N THR A 323 -0.38 -12.75 2.43
CA THR A 323 -1.45 -12.90 1.43
C THR A 323 -2.56 -13.82 1.92
N THR A 324 -2.22 -14.91 2.62
CA THR A 324 -3.19 -15.82 3.19
C THR A 324 -4.00 -15.17 4.31
N LYS A 325 -3.32 -14.44 5.21
CA LYS A 325 -3.95 -13.65 6.28
C LYS A 325 -4.87 -12.57 5.70
N TYR A 326 -4.41 -11.85 4.68
CA TYR A 326 -5.18 -10.82 3.98
C TYR A 326 -6.47 -11.39 3.37
N ASN A 327 -6.35 -12.47 2.59
CA ASN A 327 -7.48 -13.09 1.91
C ASN A 327 -8.53 -13.62 2.88
N LYS A 328 -8.13 -14.27 3.97
CA LYS A 328 -9.05 -14.73 5.03
C LYS A 328 -9.91 -13.59 5.58
N ARG A 329 -9.40 -12.37 5.56
CA ARG A 329 -10.07 -11.21 6.16
C ARG A 329 -10.88 -10.38 5.17
N PHE A 330 -10.41 -10.22 3.94
CA PHE A 330 -10.96 -9.25 2.99
C PHE A 330 -11.60 -9.87 1.75
N ALA A 331 -11.21 -11.09 1.37
CA ALA A 331 -11.78 -11.78 0.23
C ALA A 331 -13.12 -12.41 0.56
N LEU A 332 -13.95 -12.59 -0.46
CA LEU A 332 -15.15 -13.41 -0.35
C LEU A 332 -14.75 -14.90 -0.28
N PRO A 333 -15.53 -15.74 0.43
CA PRO A 333 -15.26 -17.18 0.49
C PRO A 333 -15.27 -17.81 -0.90
N VAL A 334 -14.16 -18.41 -1.29
CA VAL A 334 -13.98 -19.04 -2.62
C VAL A 334 -14.78 -20.34 -2.73
N ASN A 335 -15.05 -21.01 -1.61
CA ASN A 335 -15.70 -22.33 -1.56
C ASN A 335 -17.10 -22.39 -2.20
N TYR A 336 -17.75 -21.24 -2.40
CA TYR A 336 -19.08 -21.13 -2.99
C TYR A 336 -19.08 -20.62 -4.43
N ILE A 337 -17.89 -20.37 -5.01
CA ILE A 337 -17.75 -19.79 -6.35
C ILE A 337 -17.01 -20.79 -7.23
N THR A 338 -17.57 -21.09 -8.40
CA THR A 338 -16.93 -21.95 -9.39
C THR A 338 -15.62 -21.34 -9.86
N SER A 339 -14.54 -22.12 -9.82
CA SER A 339 -13.22 -21.73 -10.32
C SER A 339 -13.08 -22.08 -11.81
N VAL A 340 -12.46 -21.16 -12.55
CA VAL A 340 -12.08 -21.37 -13.97
C VAL A 340 -10.56 -21.37 -14.16
N PHE A 341 -9.79 -21.46 -13.08
CA PHE A 341 -8.35 -21.69 -13.18
C PHE A 341 -8.04 -23.05 -13.76
N GLU A 342 -7.05 -23.12 -14.62
CA GLU A 342 -6.56 -24.36 -15.22
C GLU A 342 -5.16 -24.70 -14.73
N MET A 343 -4.94 -25.97 -14.40
CA MET A 343 -3.61 -26.45 -14.01
C MET A 343 -2.81 -26.80 -15.26
N VAL A 344 -1.61 -26.26 -15.35
CA VAL A 344 -0.69 -26.44 -16.48
C VAL A 344 0.61 -27.06 -15.97
N ASP A 345 1.27 -27.86 -16.81
CA ASP A 345 2.52 -28.53 -16.47
C ASP A 345 3.64 -27.53 -16.13
N ARG A 346 4.46 -27.91 -15.15
CA ARG A 346 5.57 -27.08 -14.65
C ARG A 346 6.62 -26.77 -15.73
N ASN A 347 6.90 -27.74 -16.60
CA ASN A 347 7.87 -27.54 -17.67
C ASN A 347 7.38 -26.50 -18.67
N LEU A 348 6.08 -26.53 -19.02
CA LEU A 348 5.48 -25.54 -19.88
C LEU A 348 5.56 -24.13 -19.26
N ILE A 349 5.26 -23.97 -17.98
CA ILE A 349 5.41 -22.68 -17.28
C ILE A 349 6.87 -22.21 -17.32
N ASN A 350 7.82 -23.05 -16.97
CA ASN A 350 9.25 -22.68 -16.92
C ASN A 350 9.80 -22.24 -18.28
N THR A 351 9.32 -22.84 -19.36
CA THR A 351 9.74 -22.48 -20.73
C THR A 351 8.98 -21.28 -21.26
N THR A 352 7.72 -21.12 -20.91
CA THR A 352 6.87 -20.01 -21.38
C THR A 352 7.22 -18.70 -20.67
N LEU A 353 7.41 -18.70 -19.34
CA LEU A 353 7.82 -17.52 -18.58
C LEU A 353 9.31 -17.24 -18.74
N SER A 354 9.77 -17.15 -19.98
CA SER A 354 11.17 -16.96 -20.33
C SER A 354 11.46 -15.57 -20.87
N ILE A 355 12.68 -15.07 -20.61
CA ILE A 355 13.15 -13.79 -21.15
C ILE A 355 13.92 -14.07 -22.43
N ILE A 356 13.42 -13.60 -23.54
CA ILE A 356 14.01 -13.81 -24.87
C ILE A 356 14.80 -12.57 -25.30
N SER A 357 16.03 -12.78 -25.78
CA SER A 357 16.91 -11.72 -26.26
C SER A 357 17.56 -12.10 -27.58
N LYS A 358 17.43 -11.25 -28.61
CA LYS A 358 18.12 -11.45 -29.90
C LYS A 358 19.61 -11.23 -29.70
N ARG A 359 20.44 -12.18 -30.15
CA ARG A 359 21.91 -12.13 -30.12
C ARG A 359 22.48 -12.68 -31.43
N VAL A 360 23.79 -12.54 -31.58
CA VAL A 360 24.57 -13.09 -32.69
C VAL A 360 25.82 -13.76 -32.16
N PHE A 361 26.26 -14.81 -32.83
CA PHE A 361 27.53 -15.46 -32.51
C PHE A 361 28.71 -14.60 -32.97
N ASP A 362 29.76 -14.57 -32.17
CA ASP A 362 31.01 -13.89 -32.49
C ASP A 362 32.02 -14.77 -33.23
N LYS A 363 33.24 -14.27 -33.47
CA LYS A 363 34.32 -15.03 -34.12
C LYS A 363 34.78 -16.26 -33.33
N GLY A 364 34.56 -16.29 -32.03
CA GLY A 364 34.90 -17.40 -31.13
C GLY A 364 33.78 -18.42 -30.99
N CYS A 365 32.78 -18.43 -31.91
CA CYS A 365 31.59 -19.29 -31.81
C CYS A 365 30.86 -19.14 -30.48
N SER A 366 30.96 -17.96 -29.87
CA SER A 366 30.39 -17.65 -28.57
C SER A 366 29.33 -16.55 -28.63
N ILE A 367 28.51 -16.48 -27.57
CA ILE A 367 27.46 -15.47 -27.39
C ILE A 367 27.74 -14.65 -26.14
N LYS A 368 27.67 -13.33 -26.24
CA LYS A 368 27.73 -12.44 -25.07
C LYS A 368 26.33 -12.17 -24.53
N TYR A 369 26.13 -12.49 -23.25
CA TYR A 369 24.87 -12.22 -22.54
C TYR A 369 25.17 -11.76 -21.11
N LYS A 370 24.65 -10.59 -20.70
CA LYS A 370 24.88 -9.99 -19.37
C LYS A 370 26.34 -9.94 -18.94
N ASN A 371 27.22 -9.47 -19.84
CA ASN A 371 28.68 -9.34 -19.64
C ASN A 371 29.43 -10.67 -19.42
N LYS A 372 28.81 -11.80 -19.73
CA LYS A 372 29.41 -13.14 -19.69
C LYS A 372 29.38 -13.74 -21.11
N THR A 373 30.32 -14.64 -21.36
CA THR A 373 30.46 -15.33 -22.63
C THR A 373 30.00 -16.77 -22.50
N TYR A 374 29.23 -17.25 -23.48
CA TYR A 374 28.62 -18.58 -23.46
C TYR A 374 28.89 -19.32 -24.76
N LEU A 375 29.03 -20.63 -24.64
CA LEU A 375 29.14 -21.57 -25.78
C LEU A 375 27.85 -22.40 -25.88
N ALA A 376 27.51 -22.81 -27.09
CA ALA A 376 26.32 -23.61 -27.36
C ALA A 376 26.65 -25.11 -27.32
N TYR A 377 25.79 -25.89 -26.63
CA TYR A 377 25.90 -27.34 -26.49
C TYR A 377 24.60 -28.05 -26.87
N LYS A 378 24.74 -29.20 -27.53
CA LYS A 378 23.64 -30.17 -27.75
C LYS A 378 23.97 -31.43 -26.98
N GLY A 379 23.35 -31.60 -25.80
CA GLY A 379 23.77 -32.63 -24.86
C GLY A 379 25.18 -32.37 -24.32
N LYS A 380 26.13 -33.27 -24.60
CA LYS A 380 27.55 -33.15 -24.19
C LYS A 380 28.45 -32.56 -25.29
N GLN A 381 27.94 -32.39 -26.50
CA GLN A 381 28.73 -31.93 -27.65
C GLN A 381 28.59 -30.40 -27.82
N GLN A 382 29.76 -29.72 -27.91
CA GLN A 382 29.81 -28.31 -28.28
C GLN A 382 29.47 -28.14 -29.76
N ILE A 383 28.59 -27.21 -30.08
CA ILE A 383 28.21 -26.85 -31.44
C ILE A 383 28.81 -25.50 -31.77
N ASN A 384 29.52 -25.41 -32.89
CA ASN A 384 30.16 -24.19 -33.34
C ASN A 384 29.34 -23.53 -34.43
N PHE A 385 28.92 -22.31 -34.19
CA PHE A 385 28.17 -21.51 -35.17
C PHE A 385 29.08 -20.46 -35.80
N CYS A 386 28.84 -20.19 -37.09
CA CYS A 386 29.58 -19.15 -37.79
C CYS A 386 29.34 -17.77 -37.21
N ARG A 387 30.33 -16.88 -37.38
CA ARG A 387 30.16 -15.46 -36.99
C ARG A 387 28.93 -14.86 -37.64
N ASN A 388 28.21 -14.01 -36.87
CA ASN A 388 26.97 -13.34 -37.27
C ASN A 388 25.75 -14.25 -37.42
N THR A 389 25.83 -15.56 -37.11
CA THR A 389 24.64 -16.40 -37.02
C THR A 389 23.71 -15.78 -35.94
N LYS A 390 22.48 -15.49 -36.35
CA LYS A 390 21.45 -14.91 -35.47
C LYS A 390 20.90 -16.00 -34.59
N CYS A 391 20.67 -15.67 -33.31
CA CYS A 391 20.07 -16.59 -32.36
C CYS A 391 19.15 -15.84 -31.38
N LEU A 392 18.23 -16.58 -30.79
CA LEU A 392 17.42 -16.12 -29.68
C LEU A 392 17.96 -16.75 -28.38
N VAL A 393 18.54 -15.94 -27.50
CA VAL A 393 18.92 -16.39 -26.17
C VAL A 393 17.67 -16.38 -25.30
N ILE A 394 17.36 -17.53 -24.71
CA ILE A 394 16.19 -17.79 -23.89
C ILE A 394 16.67 -18.06 -22.46
N LYS A 395 16.39 -17.13 -21.57
CA LYS A 395 16.57 -17.37 -20.12
C LYS A 395 15.25 -17.90 -19.57
N THR A 396 15.21 -19.19 -19.27
CA THR A 396 14.04 -19.86 -18.70
C THR A 396 13.80 -19.38 -17.27
N PHE A 397 12.58 -19.57 -16.76
CA PHE A 397 12.22 -19.14 -15.41
C PHE A 397 13.04 -19.85 -14.32
N ASP A 398 13.39 -21.10 -14.51
CA ASP A 398 14.26 -21.88 -13.62
C ASP A 398 15.75 -21.51 -13.70
N GLY A 399 16.08 -20.49 -14.51
CA GLY A 399 17.44 -19.93 -14.61
C GLY A 399 18.35 -20.57 -15.65
N ARG A 400 17.91 -21.62 -16.36
CA ARG A 400 18.67 -22.21 -17.47
C ARG A 400 18.79 -21.19 -18.61
N LEU A 401 19.94 -21.20 -19.29
CA LEU A 401 20.17 -20.43 -20.49
C LEU A 401 20.17 -21.37 -21.70
N LEU A 402 19.30 -21.09 -22.64
CA LEU A 402 19.20 -21.80 -23.90
C LEU A 402 19.41 -20.81 -25.06
N CYS A 403 19.78 -21.28 -26.22
CA CYS A 403 19.66 -20.51 -27.45
C CYS A 403 18.91 -21.30 -28.50
N ASN A 404 18.07 -20.60 -29.24
CA ASN A 404 17.40 -21.12 -30.43
C ASN A 404 18.13 -20.60 -31.66
N VAL A 405 18.52 -21.52 -32.53
CA VAL A 405 19.09 -21.26 -33.87
C VAL A 405 18.34 -22.13 -34.86
N ASP A 406 17.70 -21.55 -35.84
CA ASP A 406 16.95 -22.24 -36.90
C ASP A 406 15.96 -23.29 -36.33
N ASP A 407 15.17 -22.87 -35.31
CA ASP A 407 14.19 -23.68 -34.59
C ASP A 407 14.74 -24.84 -33.76
N GLU A 408 16.07 -24.99 -33.65
CA GLU A 408 16.71 -25.93 -32.75
C GLU A 408 17.18 -25.28 -31.44
N LEU A 409 17.01 -25.99 -30.33
CA LEU A 409 17.39 -25.53 -28.98
C LEU A 409 18.74 -26.11 -28.57
N TYR A 410 19.63 -25.24 -28.11
CA TYR A 410 20.95 -25.55 -27.58
C TYR A 410 21.08 -24.99 -26.16
N GLN A 411 21.77 -25.73 -25.29
CA GLN A 411 22.10 -25.25 -23.95
C GLN A 411 23.29 -24.29 -24.01
N LEU A 412 23.21 -23.17 -23.31
CA LEU A 412 24.31 -22.23 -23.17
C LEU A 412 25.08 -22.53 -21.88
N VAL A 413 26.37 -22.77 -22.02
CA VAL A 413 27.29 -23.01 -20.91
C VAL A 413 28.24 -21.82 -20.83
N GLU A 414 28.43 -21.29 -19.62
CA GLU A 414 29.33 -20.16 -19.39
C GLU A 414 30.78 -20.57 -19.67
N LEU A 415 31.46 -19.75 -20.45
CA LEU A 415 32.88 -19.90 -20.67
C LEU A 415 33.63 -19.23 -19.50
N GLU A 416 34.35 -20.00 -18.73
CA GLU A 416 35.19 -19.45 -17.67
C GLU A 416 36.27 -18.55 -18.28
N ASP A 417 36.47 -17.37 -17.68
CA ASP A 417 37.48 -16.41 -18.12
C ASP A 417 38.89 -17.01 -17.98
N LYS A 418 39.44 -17.50 -19.10
CA LYS A 418 40.82 -18.01 -19.15
C LYS A 418 41.88 -16.90 -19.15
N GLN A 419 41.51 -15.64 -18.92
CA GLN A 419 42.46 -14.51 -18.88
C GLN A 419 43.60 -14.67 -17.88
N LYS A 420 43.45 -15.55 -16.90
CA LYS A 420 44.55 -15.87 -15.95
C LYS A 420 45.79 -16.55 -16.60
N TYR A 421 45.63 -17.14 -17.77
CA TYR A 421 46.72 -17.89 -18.42
C TYR A 421 47.43 -17.13 -19.55
N SER A 422 46.88 -16.03 -20.06
CA SER A 422 47.50 -15.22 -21.11
C SER A 422 48.48 -14.15 -20.55
N LYS A 423 48.47 -13.90 -19.25
CA LYS A 423 49.34 -12.90 -18.61
C LYS A 423 50.85 -13.08 -18.83
N ASN A 424 51.30 -14.28 -19.21
CA ASN A 424 52.70 -14.53 -19.49
C ASN A 424 53.15 -14.10 -20.91
N PHE A 425 52.20 -13.72 -21.80
CA PHE A 425 52.53 -13.34 -23.17
C PHE A 425 52.12 -11.92 -23.52
N ASP A 426 51.23 -11.31 -22.74
CA ASP A 426 50.89 -9.92 -22.90
C ASP A 426 51.86 -9.10 -22.03
N PHE A 427 52.76 -8.37 -22.67
CA PHE A 427 53.49 -7.30 -22.00
C PHE A 427 52.45 -6.45 -21.29
N GLU A 428 52.60 -6.23 -20.01
CA GLU A 428 51.79 -5.29 -19.24
C GLU A 428 51.92 -3.92 -19.90
N GLN A 429 51.06 -3.64 -20.86
CA GLN A 429 50.73 -2.25 -21.17
C GLN A 429 50.03 -1.75 -19.90
N GLN A 430 50.82 -1.11 -19.06
CA GLN A 430 50.26 -0.27 -18.01
C GLN A 430 49.26 0.65 -18.74
N GLU A 431 47.98 0.28 -18.65
CA GLU A 431 46.92 1.22 -19.01
C GLU A 431 47.13 2.42 -18.12
N LYS A 432 47.80 3.43 -18.69
CA LYS A 432 47.71 4.77 -18.15
C LYS A 432 46.22 5.08 -18.17
N LYS A 433 45.58 4.79 -17.03
CA LYS A 433 44.23 5.37 -16.77
C LYS A 433 44.39 6.83 -17.05
N LYS A 434 44.01 7.25 -18.25
CA LYS A 434 43.80 8.67 -18.55
C LYS A 434 42.74 9.06 -17.49
N LYS A 435 43.24 9.67 -16.40
CA LYS A 435 42.40 10.48 -15.55
C LYS A 435 41.80 11.50 -16.50
N TYR A 436 40.53 11.27 -16.82
CA TYR A 436 39.75 12.29 -17.49
C TYR A 436 39.63 13.41 -16.45
N THR A 437 40.64 14.22 -16.37
CA THR A 437 40.53 15.53 -15.77
C THR A 437 39.70 16.31 -16.75
N GLY A 438 38.37 16.20 -16.58
CA GLY A 438 37.47 17.06 -17.33
C GLY A 438 37.99 18.50 -17.17
N HIS A 439 38.44 19.09 -18.24
CA HIS A 439 38.85 20.48 -18.21
C HIS A 439 37.65 21.31 -17.75
N ILE A 440 37.66 21.69 -16.48
CA ILE A 440 36.66 22.63 -15.94
C ILE A 440 37.12 24.00 -16.36
N PRO A 441 36.50 24.61 -17.38
CA PRO A 441 36.92 25.92 -17.83
C PRO A 441 36.80 26.91 -16.67
N PRO A 442 37.76 27.86 -16.56
CA PRO A 442 37.71 28.90 -15.51
C PRO A 442 36.43 29.72 -15.62
N MET A 443 36.02 30.36 -14.54
CA MET A 443 34.81 31.20 -14.51
C MET A 443 34.80 32.32 -15.55
N THR A 444 35.99 32.77 -15.99
CA THR A 444 36.18 33.77 -17.05
C THR A 444 35.93 33.22 -18.47
N HIS A 445 35.71 31.92 -18.63
CA HIS A 445 35.42 31.33 -19.94
C HIS A 445 34.06 31.83 -20.45
N PRO A 446 33.97 32.30 -21.75
CA PRO A 446 32.77 32.94 -22.30
C PRO A 446 31.48 32.14 -22.07
N TRP A 447 31.55 30.83 -22.11
CA TRP A 447 30.41 29.93 -21.92
C TRP A 447 29.86 29.96 -20.48
N LYS A 448 30.76 30.02 -19.48
CA LYS A 448 30.35 30.15 -18.07
C LYS A 448 29.88 31.56 -17.73
N MET A 449 30.51 32.56 -18.31
CA MET A 449 30.11 33.97 -18.17
C MET A 449 28.71 34.21 -18.73
N ALA A 450 28.39 33.66 -19.90
CA ALA A 450 27.05 33.76 -20.49
C ALA A 450 25.96 33.13 -19.62
N SER A 451 26.22 31.92 -19.07
CA SER A 451 25.30 31.24 -18.15
C SER A 451 25.13 32.00 -16.83
N TYR A 452 26.21 32.58 -16.30
CA TYR A 452 26.17 33.37 -15.07
C TYR A 452 25.42 34.69 -15.26
N GLN A 453 25.61 35.37 -16.40
CA GLN A 453 24.87 36.57 -16.76
C GLN A 453 23.37 36.28 -16.94
N ALA A 454 23.02 35.16 -17.59
CA ALA A 454 21.64 34.74 -17.74
C ALA A 454 20.98 34.45 -16.37
N TYR A 455 21.72 33.84 -15.46
CA TYR A 455 21.27 33.62 -14.07
C TYR A 455 21.04 34.91 -13.31
N LEU A 456 21.96 35.87 -13.39
CA LEU A 456 21.79 37.19 -12.76
C LEU A 456 20.64 38.00 -13.36
N LEU A 457 20.38 37.90 -14.67
CA LEU A 457 19.24 38.53 -15.31
C LEU A 457 17.91 37.87 -14.93
N SER A 458 17.88 36.57 -14.72
CA SER A 458 16.68 35.84 -14.24
C SER A 458 16.33 36.24 -12.80
N ASN A 459 17.32 36.37 -11.92
CA ASN A 459 17.10 36.79 -10.55
C ASN A 459 16.70 38.26 -10.40
N LYS A 460 17.23 39.19 -11.25
CA LYS A 460 16.75 40.56 -11.28
C LYS A 460 15.27 40.68 -11.68
N ARG A 461 14.79 39.83 -12.59
CA ARG A 461 13.36 39.81 -12.95
C ARG A 461 12.44 39.33 -11.85
N THR A 462 12.92 38.55 -10.89
CA THR A 462 12.12 38.10 -9.74
C THR A 462 12.04 39.15 -8.62
N GLU A 463 13.00 40.07 -8.54
CA GLU A 463 12.94 41.19 -7.58
C GLU A 463 12.02 42.34 -8.06
N ASP A 464 11.88 42.56 -9.37
CA ASP A 464 10.97 43.58 -9.93
C ASP A 464 9.47 43.21 -9.85
N TYR A 465 9.12 41.94 -9.60
CA TYR A 465 7.73 41.49 -9.36
C TYR A 465 7.32 41.43 -7.89
N ALA A 466 8.23 41.75 -6.96
CA ALA A 466 7.93 41.78 -5.52
C ALA A 466 7.54 43.17 -5.00
N TYR A 467 7.51 44.20 -5.87
CA TYR A 467 7.20 45.59 -5.53
C TYR A 467 6.20 46.25 -6.52
N ASN A 468 5.17 45.49 -6.94
CA ASN A 468 3.96 46.10 -7.52
C ASN A 468 2.71 45.40 -7.04
#